data_0e962805fc38974695d3370a5a7e3a6e
#
_entry.id   0e962805fc38974695d3370a5a7e3a6e
#
_cell.length_a   1.000
_cell.length_b   1.000
_cell.length_c   1.000
_cell.angle_alpha   90.00
_cell.angle_beta   90.00
_cell.angle_gamma   90.00
#
_symmetry.space_group_name_H-M   'P 1'
#
loop_
_entity.id
_entity.type
_entity.pdbx_description
1 polymer ?
#
loop_
_entity_poly.entity_id
_entity_poly.type
_entity_poly.pdbx_seq_one_letter_code
_entity_poly.pdbx_strand_id
1 'polypeptide(L)'
;MSLNGKTAVVTGGGSGLGRACSLQLARDGAAVAVWDLNGEAATETVRQIEAEGGRARAYAGDAADRSTIATILGRIRAELGPVLILVNNAGITGFCPFLEITPEALERIYRINLMGPFFLTQAAIPDMLAAGWGRVINISSSSAQTGAKGMTHYSSSKGGIIALTKSLAAEFADRGITVNNIPPGFIDTPMTRASPIDVDQIAAASPMKRAGQPEDIAAACSFLASEAAGYITGQTLGVNGGRVIY
;
A
#
# COMPACT_ATOMS: atom_id res chain seq x y z
N MET A 1 15.24 9.97 -6.42
CA MET A 1 15.81 8.85 -5.62
C MET A 1 16.09 7.73 -6.60
N SER A 2 17.18 6.92 -6.43
CA SER A 2 17.46 5.87 -7.41
C SER A 2 17.03 4.51 -6.88
N LEU A 3 16.12 3.84 -7.59
CA LEU A 3 15.67 2.48 -7.33
C LEU A 3 16.10 1.51 -8.45
N ASN A 4 17.13 1.90 -9.23
CA ASN A 4 17.63 1.11 -10.35
C ASN A 4 17.99 -0.31 -9.91
N GLY A 5 17.60 -1.30 -10.70
CA GLY A 5 17.83 -2.73 -10.42
C GLY A 5 16.94 -3.33 -9.34
N LYS A 6 15.98 -2.58 -8.79
CA LYS A 6 15.02 -3.08 -7.79
C LYS A 6 13.69 -3.44 -8.46
N THR A 7 13.11 -4.57 -8.06
CA THR A 7 11.73 -4.90 -8.45
C THR A 7 10.79 -4.50 -7.33
N ALA A 8 9.78 -3.71 -7.68
CA ALA A 8 8.73 -3.27 -6.79
C ALA A 8 7.39 -3.95 -7.13
N VAL A 9 6.70 -4.47 -6.13
CA VAL A 9 5.32 -4.95 -6.24
C VAL A 9 4.39 -3.94 -5.59
N VAL A 10 3.38 -3.50 -6.32
CA VAL A 10 2.34 -2.59 -5.80
C VAL A 10 0.98 -3.26 -5.96
N THR A 11 0.33 -3.62 -4.84
CA THR A 11 -1.03 -4.18 -4.87
C THR A 11 -2.08 -3.07 -4.92
N GLY A 12 -3.20 -3.32 -5.63
CA GLY A 12 -4.18 -2.27 -5.94
C GLY A 12 -3.56 -1.19 -6.84
N GLY A 13 -2.61 -1.58 -7.69
CA GLY A 13 -1.82 -0.68 -8.53
C GLY A 13 -2.57 -0.10 -9.73
N GLY A 14 -3.79 -0.56 -10.00
CA GLY A 14 -4.59 -0.14 -11.14
C GLY A 14 -5.26 1.23 -10.99
N SER A 15 -5.37 1.78 -9.77
CA SER A 15 -6.07 3.05 -9.55
C SER A 15 -5.58 3.79 -8.30
N GLY A 16 -6.01 5.04 -8.15
CA GLY A 16 -5.82 5.85 -6.93
C GLY A 16 -4.38 5.86 -6.41
N LEU A 17 -4.21 5.57 -5.12
CA LEU A 17 -2.92 5.59 -4.44
C LEU A 17 -1.94 4.57 -5.06
N GLY A 18 -2.41 3.37 -5.36
CA GLY A 18 -1.56 2.31 -5.93
C GLY A 18 -1.02 2.68 -7.30
N ARG A 19 -1.84 3.30 -8.17
CA ARG A 19 -1.37 3.81 -9.46
C ARG A 19 -0.31 4.89 -9.28
N ALA A 20 -0.56 5.88 -8.42
CA ALA A 20 0.41 6.96 -8.16
C ALA A 20 1.74 6.42 -7.59
N CYS A 21 1.68 5.47 -6.65
CA CYS A 21 2.87 4.79 -6.15
C CYS A 21 3.61 4.03 -7.26
N SER A 22 2.90 3.32 -8.12
CA SER A 22 3.50 2.57 -9.24
C SER A 22 4.22 3.48 -10.22
N LEU A 23 3.59 4.59 -10.62
CA LEU A 23 4.18 5.60 -11.48
C LEU A 23 5.44 6.22 -10.85
N GLN A 24 5.36 6.61 -9.58
CA GLN A 24 6.47 7.23 -8.89
C GLN A 24 7.66 6.29 -8.72
N LEU A 25 7.44 5.03 -8.31
CA LEU A 25 8.50 4.05 -8.16
C LEU A 25 9.18 3.73 -9.51
N ALA A 26 8.41 3.72 -10.60
CA ALA A 26 8.96 3.55 -11.95
C ALA A 26 9.81 4.76 -12.38
N ARG A 27 9.38 6.00 -12.10
CA ARG A 27 10.17 7.22 -12.34
C ARG A 27 11.48 7.22 -11.56
N ASP A 28 11.50 6.60 -10.38
CA ASP A 28 12.70 6.44 -9.56
C ASP A 28 13.61 5.28 -10.05
N GLY A 29 13.20 4.55 -11.10
CA GLY A 29 14.00 3.51 -11.77
C GLY A 29 13.69 2.07 -11.37
N ALA A 30 12.66 1.82 -10.55
CA ALA A 30 12.24 0.45 -10.24
C ALA A 30 11.56 -0.23 -11.43
N ALA A 31 11.75 -1.55 -11.56
CA ALA A 31 10.87 -2.39 -12.37
C ALA A 31 9.60 -2.68 -11.56
N VAL A 32 8.42 -2.28 -12.04
CA VAL A 32 7.19 -2.31 -11.26
C VAL A 32 6.26 -3.43 -11.69
N ALA A 33 5.93 -4.32 -10.76
CA ALA A 33 4.82 -5.25 -10.88
C ALA A 33 3.54 -4.55 -10.40
N VAL A 34 2.70 -4.13 -11.33
CA VAL A 34 1.41 -3.52 -11.08
C VAL A 34 0.39 -4.64 -10.87
N TRP A 35 0.03 -4.90 -9.63
CA TRP A 35 -0.89 -5.98 -9.30
C TRP A 35 -2.24 -5.42 -8.88
N ASP A 36 -3.31 -5.82 -9.58
CA ASP A 36 -4.68 -5.42 -9.27
C ASP A 36 -5.66 -6.57 -9.51
N LEU A 37 -6.80 -6.55 -8.84
CA LEU A 37 -7.90 -7.46 -9.13
C LEU A 37 -8.48 -7.16 -10.54
N ASN A 38 -8.51 -5.88 -10.91
CA ASN A 38 -8.88 -5.41 -12.25
C ASN A 38 -7.65 -5.36 -13.17
N GLY A 39 -7.50 -6.39 -14.01
CA GLY A 39 -6.38 -6.51 -14.93
C GLY A 39 -6.30 -5.39 -15.98
N GLU A 40 -7.43 -4.85 -16.44
CA GLU A 40 -7.46 -3.73 -17.39
C GLU A 40 -6.91 -2.45 -16.75
N ALA A 41 -7.31 -2.17 -15.50
CA ALA A 41 -6.81 -1.03 -14.76
C ALA A 41 -5.28 -1.15 -14.47
N ALA A 42 -4.80 -2.36 -14.19
CA ALA A 42 -3.37 -2.63 -14.04
C ALA A 42 -2.62 -2.40 -15.36
N THR A 43 -3.18 -2.87 -16.48
CA THR A 43 -2.60 -2.70 -17.82
C THR A 43 -2.53 -1.21 -18.20
N GLU A 44 -3.56 -0.43 -17.89
CA GLU A 44 -3.54 1.01 -18.15
C GLU A 44 -2.43 1.71 -17.34
N THR A 45 -2.22 1.31 -16.09
CA THR A 45 -1.11 1.85 -15.27
C THR A 45 0.25 1.49 -15.89
N VAL A 46 0.41 0.26 -16.37
CA VAL A 46 1.63 -0.17 -17.09
C VAL A 46 1.87 0.67 -18.32
N ARG A 47 0.82 0.88 -19.16
CA ARG A 47 0.90 1.73 -20.35
C ARG A 47 1.40 3.15 -20.03
N GLN A 48 0.94 3.73 -18.92
CA GLN A 48 1.40 5.05 -18.46
C GLN A 48 2.89 5.02 -18.05
N ILE A 49 3.31 3.98 -17.32
CA ILE A 49 4.72 3.81 -16.93
C ILE A 49 5.62 3.67 -18.18
N GLU A 50 5.22 2.84 -19.13
CA GLU A 50 6.00 2.60 -20.37
C GLU A 50 6.06 3.84 -21.27
N ALA A 51 5.00 4.65 -21.30
CA ALA A 51 4.98 5.93 -22.01
C ALA A 51 5.98 6.95 -21.46
N GLU A 52 6.33 6.84 -20.17
CA GLU A 52 7.37 7.65 -19.51
C GLU A 52 8.76 6.98 -19.55
N GLY A 53 8.91 5.86 -20.30
CA GLY A 53 10.18 5.12 -20.41
C GLY A 53 10.51 4.20 -19.23
N GLY A 54 9.58 4.00 -18.30
CA GLY A 54 9.72 3.07 -17.17
C GLY A 54 9.50 1.60 -17.59
N ARG A 55 9.86 0.69 -16.69
CA ARG A 55 9.67 -0.77 -16.87
C ARG A 55 8.59 -1.28 -15.94
N ALA A 56 7.53 -1.87 -16.47
CA ALA A 56 6.46 -2.45 -15.67
C ALA A 56 5.81 -3.67 -16.33
N ARG A 57 5.07 -4.46 -15.53
CA ARG A 57 4.19 -5.56 -15.98
C ARG A 57 2.92 -5.57 -15.16
N ALA A 58 1.80 -5.90 -15.80
CA ALA A 58 0.50 -6.03 -15.16
C ALA A 58 0.24 -7.47 -14.71
N TYR A 59 -0.31 -7.61 -13.50
CA TYR A 59 -0.72 -8.89 -12.94
C TYR A 59 -2.14 -8.77 -12.39
N ALA A 60 -3.04 -9.62 -12.89
CA ALA A 60 -4.44 -9.68 -12.47
C ALA A 60 -4.65 -10.81 -11.46
N GLY A 61 -5.27 -10.52 -10.31
CA GLY A 61 -5.59 -11.53 -9.31
C GLY A 61 -5.87 -10.98 -7.92
N ASP A 62 -6.46 -11.82 -7.07
CA ASP A 62 -6.74 -11.48 -5.67
C ASP A 62 -5.47 -11.55 -4.81
N ALA A 63 -4.97 -10.42 -4.36
CA ALA A 63 -3.80 -10.33 -3.49
C ALA A 63 -4.05 -10.81 -2.05
N ALA A 64 -5.27 -11.29 -1.74
CA ALA A 64 -5.61 -11.93 -0.48
C ALA A 64 -5.82 -13.46 -0.61
N ASP A 65 -5.62 -14.03 -1.81
CA ASP A 65 -5.65 -15.47 -2.04
C ASP A 65 -4.24 -16.05 -2.13
N ARG A 66 -3.94 -17.05 -1.26
CA ARG A 66 -2.59 -17.61 -1.12
C ARG A 66 -2.09 -18.32 -2.38
N SER A 67 -2.97 -18.98 -3.12
CA SER A 67 -2.61 -19.68 -4.36
C SER A 67 -2.27 -18.69 -5.47
N THR A 68 -3.05 -17.63 -5.58
CA THR A 68 -2.82 -16.49 -6.47
C THR A 68 -1.51 -15.77 -6.12
N ILE A 69 -1.24 -15.55 -4.81
CA ILE A 69 0.02 -14.95 -4.35
C ILE A 69 1.22 -15.77 -4.81
N ALA A 70 1.21 -17.08 -4.59
CA ALA A 70 2.32 -17.95 -4.98
C ALA A 70 2.55 -17.94 -6.50
N THR A 71 1.49 -18.03 -7.27
CA THR A 71 1.53 -18.04 -8.75
C THR A 71 2.06 -16.72 -9.29
N ILE A 72 1.52 -15.58 -8.84
CA ILE A 72 1.89 -14.26 -9.34
C ILE A 72 3.31 -13.88 -8.92
N LEU A 73 3.72 -14.14 -7.67
CA LEU A 73 5.11 -13.90 -7.26
C LEU A 73 6.11 -14.75 -8.04
N GLY A 74 5.75 -16.00 -8.38
CA GLY A 74 6.58 -16.84 -9.26
C GLY A 74 6.79 -16.19 -10.63
N ARG A 75 5.73 -15.66 -11.23
CA ARG A 75 5.80 -14.93 -12.50
C ARG A 75 6.60 -13.61 -12.38
N ILE A 76 6.39 -12.85 -11.33
CA ILE A 76 7.13 -11.59 -11.09
C ILE A 76 8.63 -11.87 -11.02
N ARG A 77 9.04 -12.90 -10.27
CA ARG A 77 10.44 -13.31 -10.16
C ARG A 77 11.06 -13.67 -11.51
N ALA A 78 10.31 -14.37 -12.36
CA ALA A 78 10.78 -14.77 -13.69
C ALA A 78 10.86 -13.59 -14.68
N GLU A 79 9.93 -12.65 -14.61
CA GLU A 79 9.77 -11.57 -15.60
C GLU A 79 10.51 -10.27 -15.20
N LEU A 80 10.56 -9.95 -13.90
CA LEU A 80 11.11 -8.69 -13.39
C LEU A 80 12.31 -8.87 -12.45
N GLY A 81 12.44 -10.04 -11.84
CA GLY A 81 13.47 -10.35 -10.84
C GLY A 81 12.93 -10.43 -9.40
N PRO A 82 13.81 -10.63 -8.41
CA PRO A 82 13.42 -10.80 -7.02
C PRO A 82 12.69 -9.59 -6.47
N VAL A 83 11.67 -9.82 -5.64
CA VAL A 83 10.86 -8.76 -5.04
C VAL A 83 11.63 -8.09 -3.91
N LEU A 84 12.09 -6.88 -4.14
CA LEU A 84 12.88 -6.12 -3.17
C LEU A 84 12.10 -4.96 -2.52
N ILE A 85 11.03 -4.50 -3.18
CA ILE A 85 10.13 -3.48 -2.67
C ILE A 85 8.71 -4.03 -2.72
N LEU A 86 7.98 -3.97 -1.60
CA LEU A 86 6.58 -4.37 -1.52
C LEU A 86 5.75 -3.22 -0.97
N VAL A 87 4.75 -2.78 -1.75
CA VAL A 87 3.75 -1.80 -1.34
C VAL A 87 2.41 -2.53 -1.16
N ASN A 88 2.04 -2.79 0.08
CA ASN A 88 0.75 -3.34 0.46
C ASN A 88 -0.30 -2.22 0.48
N ASN A 89 -0.87 -1.93 -0.69
CA ASN A 89 -1.86 -0.87 -0.85
C ASN A 89 -3.28 -1.40 -1.10
N ALA A 90 -3.45 -2.58 -1.69
CA ALA A 90 -4.77 -3.16 -1.93
C ALA A 90 -5.62 -3.18 -0.66
N GLY A 91 -6.86 -2.74 -0.77
CA GLY A 91 -7.77 -2.69 0.36
C GLY A 91 -9.16 -2.24 -0.04
N ILE A 92 -10.12 -2.51 0.81
CA ILE A 92 -11.50 -2.06 0.69
C ILE A 92 -11.88 -1.24 1.93
N THR A 93 -12.84 -0.34 1.77
CA THR A 93 -13.46 0.40 2.87
C THR A 93 -14.88 -0.11 3.12
N GLY A 94 -15.45 0.26 4.26
CA GLY A 94 -16.83 -0.06 4.60
C GLY A 94 -17.37 0.94 5.61
N PHE A 95 -18.65 1.30 5.44
CA PHE A 95 -19.41 2.13 6.36
C PHE A 95 -20.63 1.33 6.82
N CYS A 96 -20.68 1.00 8.10
CA CYS A 96 -21.77 0.24 8.70
C CYS A 96 -21.85 0.58 10.21
N PRO A 97 -23.04 0.81 10.78
CA PRO A 97 -23.20 0.89 12.22
C PRO A 97 -22.68 -0.37 12.91
N PHE A 98 -22.03 -0.23 14.06
CA PHE A 98 -21.34 -1.35 14.71
C PHE A 98 -22.20 -2.58 14.94
N LEU A 99 -23.44 -2.37 15.39
CA LEU A 99 -24.39 -3.46 15.68
C LEU A 99 -24.96 -4.14 14.42
N GLU A 100 -24.74 -3.57 13.25
CA GLU A 100 -25.21 -4.09 11.96
C GLU A 100 -24.09 -4.77 11.15
N ILE A 101 -22.86 -4.76 11.66
CA ILE A 101 -21.73 -5.42 10.99
C ILE A 101 -21.94 -6.93 11.07
N THR A 102 -22.11 -7.58 9.90
CA THR A 102 -22.24 -9.03 9.85
C THR A 102 -20.87 -9.72 9.93
N PRO A 103 -20.80 -10.99 10.37
CA PRO A 103 -19.57 -11.78 10.34
C PRO A 103 -18.90 -11.78 8.97
N GLU A 104 -19.65 -11.94 7.89
CA GLU A 104 -19.13 -12.01 6.52
C GLU A 104 -18.52 -10.67 6.08
N ALA A 105 -19.14 -9.55 6.46
CA ALA A 105 -18.61 -8.22 6.19
C ALA A 105 -17.28 -7.99 6.94
N LEU A 106 -17.22 -8.42 8.20
CA LEU A 106 -16.01 -8.37 9.03
C LEU A 106 -14.90 -9.24 8.42
N GLU A 107 -15.18 -10.50 8.14
CA GLU A 107 -14.23 -11.46 7.55
C GLU A 107 -13.69 -10.95 6.21
N ARG A 108 -14.55 -10.43 5.33
CA ARG A 108 -14.15 -9.88 4.04
C ARG A 108 -13.16 -8.72 4.19
N ILE A 109 -13.43 -7.78 5.09
CA ILE A 109 -12.52 -6.64 5.32
C ILE A 109 -11.18 -7.12 5.89
N TYR A 110 -11.20 -8.00 6.88
CA TYR A 110 -9.96 -8.53 7.47
C TYR A 110 -9.16 -9.35 6.48
N ARG A 111 -9.81 -10.20 5.69
CA ARG A 111 -9.17 -11.00 4.65
C ARG A 111 -8.39 -10.13 3.67
N ILE A 112 -9.01 -9.05 3.17
CA ILE A 112 -8.39 -8.19 2.17
C ILE A 112 -7.38 -7.23 2.80
N ASN A 113 -7.77 -6.54 3.88
CA ASN A 113 -6.99 -5.44 4.41
C ASN A 113 -5.84 -5.85 5.32
N LEU A 114 -5.88 -7.06 5.92
CA LEU A 114 -4.90 -7.52 6.89
C LEU A 114 -4.26 -8.85 6.50
N MET A 115 -5.06 -9.88 6.23
CA MET A 115 -4.50 -11.21 5.91
C MET A 115 -3.78 -11.22 4.56
N GLY A 116 -4.31 -10.53 3.54
CA GLY A 116 -3.64 -10.38 2.25
C GLY A 116 -2.23 -9.79 2.39
N PRO A 117 -2.07 -8.58 2.94
CA PRO A 117 -0.75 -8.00 3.26
C PRO A 117 0.16 -8.92 4.08
N PHE A 118 -0.40 -9.63 5.07
CA PHE A 118 0.36 -10.58 5.88
C PHE A 118 0.96 -11.71 5.02
N PHE A 119 0.13 -12.41 4.25
CA PHE A 119 0.57 -13.54 3.43
C PHE A 119 1.48 -13.11 2.27
N LEU A 120 1.19 -11.98 1.66
CA LEU A 120 2.03 -11.46 0.58
C LEU A 120 3.41 -11.04 1.10
N THR A 121 3.47 -10.38 2.25
CA THR A 121 4.74 -10.03 2.89
C THR A 121 5.53 -11.28 3.27
N GLN A 122 4.86 -12.29 3.87
CA GLN A 122 5.49 -13.57 4.20
C GLN A 122 6.11 -14.25 2.96
N ALA A 123 5.44 -14.16 1.81
CA ALA A 123 5.91 -14.77 0.57
C ALA A 123 7.00 -13.93 -0.16
N ALA A 124 7.09 -12.62 0.10
CA ALA A 124 8.08 -11.72 -0.52
C ALA A 124 9.39 -11.61 0.29
N ILE A 125 9.32 -11.71 1.62
CA ILE A 125 10.49 -11.58 2.51
C ILE A 125 11.68 -12.49 2.13
N PRO A 126 11.49 -13.74 1.70
CA PRO A 126 12.64 -14.58 1.30
C PRO A 126 13.54 -13.97 0.23
N ASP A 127 12.99 -13.23 -0.75
CA ASP A 127 13.77 -12.54 -1.77
C ASP A 127 14.63 -11.42 -1.16
N MET A 128 14.04 -10.66 -0.22
CA MET A 128 14.70 -9.57 0.49
C MET A 128 15.84 -10.11 1.39
N LEU A 129 15.60 -11.23 2.09
CA LEU A 129 16.60 -11.88 2.91
C LEU A 129 17.80 -12.38 2.06
N ALA A 130 17.52 -12.98 0.91
CA ALA A 130 18.56 -13.44 -0.02
C ALA A 130 19.40 -12.28 -0.56
N ALA A 131 18.79 -11.10 -0.73
CA ALA A 131 19.48 -9.89 -1.19
C ALA A 131 20.16 -9.11 -0.07
N GLY A 132 19.90 -9.40 1.21
CA GLY A 132 20.32 -8.58 2.34
C GLY A 132 19.76 -7.15 2.31
N TRP A 133 18.66 -6.95 1.58
CA TRP A 133 18.04 -5.64 1.38
C TRP A 133 16.56 -5.80 1.07
N GLY A 134 15.72 -4.98 1.70
CA GLY A 134 14.29 -4.99 1.42
C GLY A 134 13.56 -3.77 1.95
N ARG A 135 12.43 -3.43 1.31
CA ARG A 135 11.53 -2.34 1.72
C ARG A 135 10.09 -2.81 1.65
N VAL A 136 9.43 -2.81 2.79
CA VAL A 136 7.98 -3.07 2.89
C VAL A 136 7.28 -1.80 3.32
N ILE A 137 6.37 -1.31 2.51
CA ILE A 137 5.56 -0.13 2.76
C ILE A 137 4.09 -0.56 2.84
N ASN A 138 3.51 -0.42 4.01
CA ASN A 138 2.12 -0.74 4.25
C ASN A 138 1.26 0.52 4.20
N ILE A 139 0.12 0.47 3.52
CA ILE A 139 -0.85 1.57 3.48
C ILE A 139 -1.99 1.25 4.46
N SER A 140 -1.99 1.95 5.59
CA SER A 140 -3.07 1.84 6.57
C SER A 140 -4.14 2.92 6.39
N SER A 141 -4.51 3.62 7.43
CA SER A 141 -5.45 4.75 7.40
C SER A 141 -5.32 5.60 8.66
N SER A 142 -5.54 6.90 8.54
CA SER A 142 -5.67 7.77 9.71
C SER A 142 -6.83 7.36 10.64
N SER A 143 -7.87 6.69 10.12
CA SER A 143 -8.96 6.15 10.94
C SER A 143 -8.51 5.05 11.91
N ALA A 144 -7.39 4.37 11.62
CA ALA A 144 -6.78 3.43 12.56
C ALA A 144 -6.13 4.12 13.77
N GLN A 145 -5.82 5.40 13.64
CA GLN A 145 -5.19 6.22 14.69
C GLN A 145 -6.22 7.02 15.51
N THR A 146 -7.28 7.55 14.84
CA THR A 146 -8.29 8.42 15.46
C THR A 146 -9.60 7.71 15.79
N GLY A 147 -9.84 6.53 15.22
CA GLY A 147 -11.18 5.98 15.09
C GLY A 147 -12.01 6.72 14.04
N ALA A 148 -13.08 6.09 13.59
CA ALA A 148 -14.08 6.71 12.70
C ALA A 148 -15.46 6.08 12.92
N LYS A 149 -16.47 6.90 13.11
CA LYS A 149 -17.87 6.46 13.28
C LYS A 149 -18.31 5.64 12.05
N GLY A 150 -18.92 4.49 12.27
CA GLY A 150 -19.40 3.60 11.22
C GLY A 150 -18.30 2.84 10.48
N MET A 151 -17.05 2.89 10.93
CA MET A 151 -15.91 2.23 10.27
C MET A 151 -15.15 1.27 11.19
N THR A 152 -15.79 0.73 12.21
CA THR A 152 -15.11 -0.06 13.27
C THR A 152 -14.33 -1.25 12.68
N HIS A 153 -14.93 -2.02 11.79
CA HIS A 153 -14.29 -3.17 11.13
C HIS A 153 -13.14 -2.75 10.19
N TYR A 154 -13.30 -1.62 9.50
CA TYR A 154 -12.23 -1.06 8.66
C TYR A 154 -11.07 -0.53 9.51
N SER A 155 -11.36 0.33 10.48
CA SER A 155 -10.33 0.93 11.35
C SER A 155 -9.54 -0.11 12.12
N SER A 156 -10.21 -1.17 12.63
CA SER A 156 -9.54 -2.27 13.33
C SER A 156 -8.64 -3.09 12.40
N SER A 157 -9.08 -3.37 11.15
CA SER A 157 -8.24 -4.06 10.16
C SER A 157 -6.97 -3.23 9.82
N LYS A 158 -7.11 -1.91 9.68
CA LYS A 158 -5.98 -1.00 9.42
C LYS A 158 -5.10 -0.76 10.66
N GLY A 159 -5.66 -0.90 11.86
CA GLY A 159 -4.90 -0.97 13.11
C GLY A 159 -4.00 -2.21 13.19
N GLY A 160 -4.50 -3.35 12.72
CA GLY A 160 -3.71 -4.57 12.56
C GLY A 160 -2.50 -4.39 11.64
N ILE A 161 -2.61 -3.60 10.58
CA ILE A 161 -1.49 -3.26 9.69
C ILE A 161 -0.41 -2.45 10.42
N ILE A 162 -0.79 -1.51 11.30
CA ILE A 162 0.16 -0.76 12.12
C ILE A 162 0.94 -1.70 13.05
N ALA A 163 0.26 -2.64 13.70
CA ALA A 163 0.88 -3.64 14.56
C ALA A 163 1.79 -4.60 13.78
N LEU A 164 1.32 -5.11 12.63
CA LEU A 164 2.09 -5.96 11.73
C LEU A 164 3.39 -5.26 11.29
N THR A 165 3.32 -3.98 10.94
CA THR A 165 4.49 -3.17 10.55
C THR A 165 5.55 -3.17 11.64
N LYS A 166 5.16 -2.92 12.88
CA LYS A 166 6.09 -2.85 14.02
C LYS A 166 6.74 -4.20 14.32
N SER A 167 5.95 -5.29 14.27
CA SER A 167 6.44 -6.63 14.55
C SER A 167 7.44 -7.09 13.48
N LEU A 168 7.12 -6.90 12.20
CA LEU A 168 8.04 -7.24 11.10
C LEU A 168 9.31 -6.38 11.11
N ALA A 169 9.20 -5.09 11.45
CA ALA A 169 10.36 -4.23 11.60
C ALA A 169 11.31 -4.73 12.69
N ALA A 170 10.77 -5.11 13.85
CA ALA A 170 11.56 -5.65 14.95
C ALA A 170 12.23 -7.00 14.58
N GLU A 171 11.56 -7.83 13.76
CA GLU A 171 12.07 -9.16 13.38
C GLU A 171 13.16 -9.11 12.30
N PHE A 172 13.10 -8.15 11.37
CA PHE A 172 13.94 -8.15 10.16
C PHE A 172 14.89 -6.96 10.03
N ALA A 173 14.94 -6.03 10.98
CA ALA A 173 15.78 -4.83 10.90
C ALA A 173 17.27 -5.16 10.76
N ASP A 174 17.76 -6.18 11.48
CA ASP A 174 19.16 -6.65 11.44
C ASP A 174 19.54 -7.37 10.13
N ARG A 175 18.55 -7.61 9.26
CA ARG A 175 18.71 -8.27 7.96
C ARG A 175 18.66 -7.29 6.78
N GLY A 176 18.74 -5.97 7.02
CA GLY A 176 18.70 -4.95 5.98
C GLY A 176 17.30 -4.67 5.41
N ILE A 177 16.25 -5.16 6.07
CA ILE A 177 14.85 -4.97 5.64
C ILE A 177 14.20 -3.93 6.53
N THR A 178 13.65 -2.87 5.93
CA THR A 178 12.81 -1.90 6.65
C THR A 178 11.34 -2.14 6.36
N VAL A 179 10.51 -1.99 7.38
CA VAL A 179 9.06 -2.13 7.27
C VAL A 179 8.41 -0.90 7.87
N ASN A 180 7.71 -0.11 7.06
CA ASN A 180 7.08 1.12 7.50
C ASN A 180 5.62 1.20 7.04
N ASN A 181 4.87 2.09 7.67
CA ASN A 181 3.46 2.29 7.43
C ASN A 181 3.17 3.75 7.08
N ILE A 182 2.33 3.96 6.08
CA ILE A 182 1.76 5.26 5.74
C ILE A 182 0.27 5.20 6.02
N PRO A 183 -0.26 5.95 7.01
CA PRO A 183 -1.69 6.17 7.21
C PRO A 183 -2.13 7.42 6.45
N PRO A 184 -2.74 7.29 5.25
CA PRO A 184 -3.29 8.43 4.54
C PRO A 184 -4.38 9.15 5.35
N GLY A 185 -4.46 10.46 5.19
CA GLY A 185 -5.62 11.24 5.57
C GLY A 185 -6.75 11.13 4.53
N PHE A 186 -7.46 12.23 4.30
CA PHE A 186 -8.41 12.31 3.20
C PHE A 186 -7.67 12.60 1.90
N ILE A 187 -7.61 11.59 1.05
CA ILE A 187 -6.98 11.68 -0.26
C ILE A 187 -8.07 11.61 -1.33
N ASP A 188 -8.01 12.50 -2.31
CA ASP A 188 -8.93 12.52 -3.44
C ASP A 188 -8.68 11.33 -4.36
N THR A 189 -9.51 10.31 -4.22
CA THR A 189 -9.42 9.06 -4.98
C THR A 189 -10.81 8.59 -5.40
N PRO A 190 -10.92 7.71 -6.40
CA PRO A 190 -12.21 7.09 -6.74
C PRO A 190 -12.89 6.43 -5.54
N MET A 191 -12.14 5.77 -4.65
CA MET A 191 -12.67 5.13 -3.43
C MET A 191 -13.28 6.17 -2.48
N THR A 192 -12.60 7.29 -2.26
CA THR A 192 -13.07 8.35 -1.36
C THR A 192 -14.30 9.05 -1.94
N ARG A 193 -14.30 9.33 -3.24
CA ARG A 193 -15.44 9.96 -3.93
C ARG A 193 -16.69 9.06 -4.02
N ALA A 194 -16.50 7.74 -4.03
CA ALA A 194 -17.60 6.77 -4.00
C ALA A 194 -18.16 6.54 -2.57
N SER A 195 -17.53 7.09 -1.54
CA SER A 195 -17.98 6.97 -0.15
C SER A 195 -19.05 8.02 0.19
N PRO A 196 -19.82 7.85 1.28
CA PRO A 196 -20.80 8.85 1.74
C PRO A 196 -20.16 10.11 2.34
N ILE A 197 -18.88 10.31 2.15
CA ILE A 197 -18.09 11.41 2.71
C ILE A 197 -18.06 12.58 1.71
N ASP A 198 -18.41 13.77 2.17
CA ASP A 198 -18.16 15.00 1.43
C ASP A 198 -16.66 15.36 1.53
N VAL A 199 -15.94 15.08 0.45
CA VAL A 199 -14.49 15.29 0.37
C VAL A 199 -14.12 16.76 0.53
N ASP A 200 -14.92 17.66 -0.04
CA ASP A 200 -14.64 19.10 -0.03
C ASP A 200 -14.88 19.69 1.36
N GLN A 201 -15.96 19.27 2.03
CA GLN A 201 -16.23 19.66 3.41
C GLN A 201 -15.12 19.24 4.36
N ILE A 202 -14.65 18.00 4.23
CA ILE A 202 -13.57 17.48 5.09
C ILE A 202 -12.22 18.12 4.76
N ALA A 203 -11.96 18.38 3.49
CA ALA A 203 -10.78 19.12 3.05
C ALA A 203 -10.75 20.52 3.70
N ALA A 204 -11.86 21.24 3.66
CA ALA A 204 -11.98 22.56 4.27
C ALA A 204 -11.79 22.53 5.80
N ALA A 205 -12.15 21.44 6.46
CA ALA A 205 -11.97 21.24 7.90
C ALA A 205 -10.54 20.81 8.28
N SER A 206 -9.73 20.32 7.34
CA SER A 206 -8.35 19.88 7.61
C SER A 206 -7.44 21.07 7.91
N PRO A 207 -6.35 20.90 8.70
CA PRO A 207 -5.38 21.97 8.92
C PRO A 207 -4.79 22.55 7.63
N MET A 208 -4.48 21.71 6.64
CA MET A 208 -3.94 22.16 5.34
C MET A 208 -5.00 22.69 4.37
N LYS A 209 -6.31 22.69 4.73
CA LYS A 209 -7.41 23.24 3.94
C LYS A 209 -7.55 22.67 2.52
N ARG A 210 -7.04 21.47 2.30
CA ARG A 210 -7.16 20.72 1.05
C ARG A 210 -7.26 19.22 1.31
N ALA A 211 -7.86 18.49 0.38
CA ALA A 211 -7.66 17.06 0.27
C ALA A 211 -6.20 16.76 -0.15
N GLY A 212 -5.64 15.67 0.33
CA GLY A 212 -4.41 15.16 -0.23
C GLY A 212 -4.64 14.62 -1.64
N GLN A 213 -3.58 14.56 -2.44
CA GLN A 213 -3.58 13.91 -3.74
C GLN A 213 -2.86 12.57 -3.66
N PRO A 214 -3.14 11.61 -4.56
CA PRO A 214 -2.42 10.35 -4.61
C PRO A 214 -0.89 10.52 -4.66
N GLU A 215 -0.42 11.58 -5.27
CA GLU A 215 1.00 11.95 -5.40
C GLU A 215 1.63 12.33 -4.04
N ASP A 216 0.86 12.90 -3.10
CA ASP A 216 1.35 13.18 -1.74
C ASP A 216 1.74 11.86 -1.03
N ILE A 217 0.98 10.78 -1.27
CA ILE A 217 1.27 9.44 -0.73
C ILE A 217 2.42 8.78 -1.49
N ALA A 218 2.43 8.89 -2.82
CA ALA A 218 3.45 8.31 -3.67
C ALA A 218 4.85 8.87 -3.38
N ALA A 219 4.97 10.15 -3.07
CA ALA A 219 6.22 10.78 -2.67
C ALA A 219 6.77 10.19 -1.36
N ALA A 220 5.92 10.01 -0.36
CA ALA A 220 6.30 9.38 0.90
C ALA A 220 6.65 7.89 0.72
N CYS A 221 5.90 7.17 -0.13
CA CYS A 221 6.18 5.79 -0.48
C CYS A 221 7.55 5.64 -1.14
N SER A 222 7.85 6.48 -2.14
CA SER A 222 9.14 6.52 -2.82
C SER A 222 10.29 6.81 -1.85
N PHE A 223 10.13 7.78 -0.95
CA PHE A 223 11.12 8.07 0.08
C PHE A 223 11.40 6.84 0.95
N LEU A 224 10.36 6.19 1.49
CA LEU A 224 10.51 5.01 2.33
C LEU A 224 11.07 3.79 1.57
N ALA A 225 10.88 3.72 0.26
CA ALA A 225 11.45 2.69 -0.60
C ALA A 225 12.95 2.91 -0.90
N SER A 226 13.49 4.11 -0.66
CA SER A 226 14.84 4.50 -1.04
C SER A 226 15.92 4.12 -0.02
N GLU A 227 17.19 4.24 -0.42
CA GLU A 227 18.33 4.11 0.47
C GLU A 227 18.36 5.20 1.56
N ALA A 228 17.85 6.40 1.25
CA ALA A 228 17.79 7.52 2.19
C ALA A 228 16.95 7.21 3.45
N ALA A 229 16.00 6.28 3.35
CA ALA A 229 15.18 5.83 4.46
C ALA A 229 15.75 4.57 5.15
N GLY A 230 16.99 4.18 4.88
CA GLY A 230 17.59 2.93 5.37
C GLY A 230 17.68 2.79 6.89
N TYR A 231 17.57 3.89 7.65
CA TYR A 231 17.55 3.87 9.13
C TYR A 231 16.14 4.12 9.71
N ILE A 232 15.10 4.12 8.83
CA ILE A 232 13.70 4.30 9.23
C ILE A 232 13.00 2.94 9.12
N THR A 233 12.61 2.36 10.26
CA THR A 233 11.85 1.12 10.31
C THR A 233 10.88 1.11 11.49
N GLY A 234 9.77 0.39 11.37
CA GLY A 234 8.71 0.32 12.38
C GLY A 234 7.88 1.60 12.53
N GLN A 235 8.10 2.58 11.66
CA GLN A 235 7.48 3.89 11.80
C GLN A 235 6.12 3.97 11.09
N THR A 236 5.28 4.83 11.64
CA THR A 236 4.01 5.25 11.04
C THR A 236 4.15 6.70 10.60
N LEU A 237 4.45 6.89 9.32
CA LEU A 237 4.63 8.21 8.72
C LEU A 237 3.28 8.78 8.25
N GLY A 238 2.69 9.67 9.04
CA GLY A 238 1.41 10.31 8.73
C GLY A 238 1.49 11.24 7.52
N VAL A 239 0.77 10.90 6.43
CA VAL A 239 0.57 11.77 5.27
C VAL A 239 -0.91 12.15 5.22
N ASN A 240 -1.29 13.14 6.04
CA ASN A 240 -2.70 13.35 6.40
C ASN A 240 -3.12 14.82 6.51
N GLY A 241 -2.28 15.76 6.04
CA GLY A 241 -2.58 17.20 6.07
C GLY A 241 -2.76 17.79 7.48
N GLY A 242 -2.11 17.18 8.48
CA GLY A 242 -2.22 17.60 9.88
C GLY A 242 -3.47 17.08 10.60
N ARG A 243 -4.24 16.16 10.00
CA ARG A 243 -5.42 15.56 10.62
C ARG A 243 -5.10 14.79 11.90
N VAL A 244 -3.94 14.16 11.95
CA VAL A 244 -3.43 13.45 13.12
C VAL A 244 -2.05 14.03 13.44
N ILE A 245 -1.92 14.58 14.64
CA ILE A 245 -0.70 15.15 15.18
C ILE A 245 -0.45 14.45 16.52
N TYR A 246 0.75 13.87 16.70
CA TYR A 246 1.20 13.26 17.94
C TYR A 246 2.37 14.04 18.52
#